data_45bb5b8a3f5813ed9ef167fec3beeb48
#
_entry.id   45bb5b8a3f5813ed9ef167fec3beeb48
#
_cell.length_a   1.000
_cell.length_b   1.000
_cell.length_c   1.000
_cell.angle_alpha   90.00
_cell.angle_beta   90.00
_cell.angle_gamma   90.00
#
_symmetry.space_group_name_H-M   'P 1'
#
loop_
_entity.id
_entity.type
_entity.pdbx_description
1 polymer ?
#
loop_
_entity_poly.entity_id
_entity_poly.type
_entity_poly.pdbx_seq_one_letter_code
_entity_poly.pdbx_strand_id
1 'polypeptide(L)'
;VNTHPANYNGALQTVVACRAEAEADFTARVKEAGGRAMKLRVSGMFHCPELAPEAEAFESFLRTLGWRAPRLPVYANLTAQPYEGDFAHTLALQMRSPVRFTATVANMRAAGVDTFVEVGPGKVLTGLVERG
;
A
#
# COMPACT_ATOMS: atom_id res chain seq x y z
N VAL A 1 -15.76 -12.49 -7.51
CA VAL A 1 -15.29 -12.40 -6.11
C VAL A 1 -14.76 -11.00 -5.92
N ASN A 2 -15.36 -10.20 -5.00
CA ASN A 2 -14.90 -8.84 -4.68
C ASN A 2 -13.64 -8.93 -3.82
N THR A 3 -12.50 -9.10 -4.48
CA THR A 3 -11.18 -9.11 -3.86
C THR A 3 -10.30 -8.08 -4.56
N HIS A 4 -9.54 -7.31 -3.79
CA HIS A 4 -8.69 -6.24 -4.30
C HIS A 4 -7.28 -6.39 -3.74
N PRO A 5 -6.22 -6.35 -4.57
CA PRO A 5 -4.87 -6.19 -4.06
C PRO A 5 -4.79 -4.93 -3.21
N ALA A 6 -4.33 -5.05 -1.97
CA ALA A 6 -4.15 -3.94 -1.04
C ALA A 6 -2.68 -3.52 -0.90
N ASN A 7 -1.75 -4.50 -0.90
CA ASN A 7 -0.33 -4.20 -0.85
C ASN A 7 0.47 -5.17 -1.73
N TYR A 8 1.33 -4.62 -2.56
CA TYR A 8 2.38 -5.35 -3.27
C TYR A 8 3.67 -5.25 -2.46
N ASN A 9 3.89 -6.19 -1.54
CA ASN A 9 4.97 -6.15 -0.55
C ASN A 9 6.28 -6.79 -1.02
N GLY A 10 6.21 -7.65 -2.03
CA GLY A 10 7.37 -8.36 -2.58
C GLY A 10 6.94 -9.35 -3.66
N ALA A 11 7.89 -10.00 -4.31
CA ALA A 11 7.64 -10.99 -5.37
C ALA A 11 6.76 -12.17 -4.90
N LEU A 12 6.82 -12.50 -3.60
CA LEU A 12 6.13 -13.65 -3.01
C LEU A 12 5.05 -13.23 -1.99
N GLN A 13 4.78 -11.93 -1.83
CA GLN A 13 3.86 -11.46 -0.80
C GLN A 13 2.97 -10.31 -1.29
N THR A 14 1.69 -10.62 -1.42
CA THR A 14 0.63 -9.64 -1.72
C THR A 14 -0.42 -9.69 -0.61
N VAL A 15 -0.82 -8.54 -0.09
CA VAL A 15 -2.00 -8.43 0.77
C VAL A 15 -3.22 -8.20 -0.12
N VAL A 16 -4.29 -8.92 0.17
CA VAL A 16 -5.57 -8.81 -0.55
C VAL A 16 -6.66 -8.43 0.43
N ALA A 17 -7.41 -7.38 0.12
CA ALA A 17 -8.64 -7.02 0.80
C ALA A 17 -9.80 -7.80 0.19
N CYS A 18 -10.62 -8.41 1.02
CA CYS A 18 -11.84 -9.08 0.59
C CYS A 18 -12.93 -8.97 1.67
N ARG A 19 -14.18 -9.05 1.26
CA ARG A 19 -15.29 -9.17 2.20
C ARG A 19 -15.26 -10.53 2.88
N ALA A 20 -15.82 -10.62 4.10
CA ALA A 20 -15.81 -11.85 4.88
C ALA A 20 -16.41 -13.05 4.15
N GLU A 21 -17.47 -12.81 3.35
CA GLU A 21 -18.15 -13.85 2.57
C GLU A 21 -17.27 -14.42 1.46
N ALA A 22 -16.31 -13.66 0.96
CA ALA A 22 -15.40 -14.05 -0.11
C ALA A 22 -14.12 -14.75 0.39
N GLU A 23 -13.83 -14.70 1.68
CA GLU A 23 -12.57 -15.19 2.27
C GLU A 23 -12.34 -16.68 1.98
N ALA A 24 -13.37 -17.52 2.19
CA ALA A 24 -13.24 -18.97 2.01
C ALA A 24 -12.97 -19.35 0.55
N ASP A 25 -13.74 -18.78 -0.39
CA ASP A 25 -13.56 -19.02 -1.83
C ASP A 25 -12.18 -18.51 -2.32
N PHE A 26 -11.80 -17.30 -1.91
CA PHE A 26 -10.48 -16.76 -2.23
C PHE A 26 -9.34 -17.65 -1.72
N THR A 27 -9.43 -18.09 -0.46
CA THR A 27 -8.41 -18.98 0.15
C THR A 27 -8.31 -20.31 -0.59
N ALA A 28 -9.44 -20.91 -0.99
CA ALA A 28 -9.46 -22.15 -1.76
C ALA A 28 -8.76 -21.98 -3.12
N ARG A 29 -9.09 -20.92 -3.87
CA ARG A 29 -8.49 -20.62 -5.17
C ARG A 29 -6.97 -20.37 -5.08
N VAL A 30 -6.52 -19.65 -4.04
CA VAL A 30 -5.07 -19.44 -3.80
C VAL A 30 -4.38 -20.79 -3.58
N LYS A 31 -5.00 -21.69 -2.81
CA LYS A 31 -4.45 -23.03 -2.56
C LYS A 31 -4.42 -23.89 -3.82
N GLU A 32 -5.48 -23.88 -4.63
CA GLU A 32 -5.55 -24.57 -5.93
C GLU A 32 -4.47 -24.08 -6.89
N ALA A 33 -4.14 -22.79 -6.86
CA ALA A 33 -3.06 -22.20 -7.62
C ALA A 33 -1.66 -22.45 -7.05
N GLY A 34 -1.53 -23.27 -5.99
CA GLY A 34 -0.26 -23.60 -5.35
C GLY A 34 0.27 -22.54 -4.39
N GLY A 35 -0.53 -21.52 -4.09
CA GLY A 35 -0.19 -20.44 -3.16
C GLY A 35 -0.60 -20.77 -1.71
N ARG A 36 -0.28 -19.83 -0.82
CA ARG A 36 -0.67 -19.90 0.60
C ARG A 36 -1.35 -18.58 0.99
N ALA A 37 -2.58 -18.64 1.47
CA ALA A 37 -3.27 -17.52 2.06
C ALA A 37 -3.21 -17.57 3.60
N MET A 38 -3.02 -16.40 4.22
CA MET A 38 -3.05 -16.23 5.67
C MET A 38 -3.92 -15.02 6.01
N LYS A 39 -4.89 -15.22 6.91
CA LYS A 39 -5.73 -14.13 7.41
C LYS A 39 -4.93 -13.17 8.28
N LEU A 40 -5.01 -11.88 7.97
CA LEU A 40 -4.47 -10.84 8.83
C LEU A 40 -5.49 -10.46 9.91
N ARG A 41 -5.00 -10.13 11.10
CA ARG A 41 -5.82 -9.65 12.22
C ARG A 41 -6.04 -8.14 12.10
N VAL A 42 -6.82 -7.73 11.09
CA VAL A 42 -7.20 -6.34 10.86
C VAL A 42 -8.72 -6.21 10.85
N SER A 43 -9.22 -5.05 11.24
CA SER A 43 -10.65 -4.81 11.47
C SER A 43 -11.41 -4.29 10.23
N GLY A 44 -10.75 -4.15 9.09
CA GLY A 44 -11.39 -3.58 7.89
C GLY A 44 -10.64 -3.86 6.60
N MET A 45 -11.30 -3.54 5.49
CA MET A 45 -10.71 -3.55 4.16
C MET A 45 -10.01 -2.22 3.93
N PHE A 46 -8.69 -2.25 3.77
CA PHE A 46 -7.87 -1.07 3.50
C PHE A 46 -7.30 -1.12 2.10
N HIS A 47 -6.95 0.03 1.55
CA HIS A 47 -6.31 0.18 0.24
C HIS A 47 -7.12 -0.44 -0.91
N CYS A 48 -8.44 -0.30 -0.87
CA CYS A 48 -9.37 -0.84 -1.85
C CYS A 48 -10.46 0.16 -2.24
N PRO A 49 -11.13 -0.03 -3.39
CA PRO A 49 -12.13 0.91 -3.89
C PRO A 49 -13.30 1.17 -2.95
N GLU A 50 -13.61 0.26 -2.03
CA GLU A 50 -14.67 0.39 -1.04
C GLU A 50 -14.47 1.58 -0.09
N LEU A 51 -13.24 2.08 0.06
CA LEU A 51 -12.93 3.28 0.84
C LEU A 51 -13.08 4.60 0.04
N ALA A 52 -13.76 4.59 -1.11
CA ALA A 52 -13.93 5.80 -1.91
C ALA A 52 -14.63 6.95 -1.14
N PRO A 53 -15.74 6.72 -0.40
CA PRO A 53 -16.39 7.80 0.36
C PRO A 53 -15.48 8.39 1.45
N GLU A 54 -14.74 7.55 2.17
CA GLU A 54 -13.81 7.99 3.20
C GLU A 54 -12.62 8.75 2.60
N ALA A 55 -12.14 8.33 1.44
CA ALA A 55 -11.08 9.03 0.71
C ALA A 55 -11.52 10.42 0.25
N GLU A 56 -12.75 10.58 -0.22
CA GLU A 56 -13.33 11.88 -0.62
C GLU A 56 -13.48 12.82 0.59
N ALA A 57 -13.97 12.30 1.72
CA ALA A 57 -14.06 13.06 2.96
C ALA A 57 -12.68 13.49 3.48
N PHE A 58 -11.69 12.56 3.40
CA PHE A 58 -10.32 12.84 3.78
C PHE A 58 -9.66 13.88 2.85
N GLU A 59 -9.86 13.78 1.54
CA GLU A 59 -9.38 14.78 0.59
C GLU A 59 -9.92 16.17 0.92
N SER A 60 -11.23 16.28 1.20
CA SER A 60 -11.88 17.53 1.58
C SER A 60 -11.22 18.15 2.83
N PHE A 61 -10.92 17.33 3.83
CA PHE A 61 -10.17 17.78 5.01
C PHE A 61 -8.74 18.20 4.66
N LEU A 62 -7.99 17.39 3.89
CA LEU A 62 -6.62 17.68 3.49
C LEU A 62 -6.51 19.02 2.72
N ARG A 63 -7.50 19.38 1.92
CA ARG A 63 -7.52 20.64 1.16
C ARG A 63 -7.66 21.88 2.06
N THR A 64 -8.03 21.71 3.33
CA THR A 64 -8.02 22.81 4.32
C THR A 64 -6.62 23.09 4.90
N LEU A 65 -5.65 22.21 4.65
CA LEU A 65 -4.29 22.29 5.19
C LEU A 65 -3.36 23.06 4.24
N GLY A 66 -2.38 23.75 4.81
CA GLY A 66 -1.33 24.41 4.04
C GLY A 66 -0.22 23.42 3.66
N TRP A 67 -0.18 23.01 2.39
CA TRP A 67 0.84 22.10 1.88
C TRP A 67 2.10 22.83 1.45
N ARG A 68 3.25 22.16 1.67
CA ARG A 68 4.55 22.60 1.17
C ARG A 68 5.24 21.43 0.51
N ALA A 69 5.96 21.67 -0.58
CA ALA A 69 6.79 20.66 -1.19
C ALA A 69 7.83 20.11 -0.18
N PRO A 70 8.01 18.80 -0.11
CA PRO A 70 9.02 18.21 0.76
C PRO A 70 10.43 18.64 0.31
N ARG A 71 11.34 18.88 1.27
CA ARG A 71 12.74 19.22 0.99
C ARG A 71 13.59 18.03 0.55
N LEU A 72 13.12 16.83 0.83
CA LEU A 72 13.74 15.56 0.44
C LEU A 72 12.70 14.75 -0.32
N PRO A 73 13.08 13.86 -1.25
CA PRO A 73 12.15 12.98 -1.93
C PRO A 73 11.37 12.13 -0.92
N VAL A 74 10.04 12.25 -0.95
CA VAL A 74 9.12 11.41 -0.18
C VAL A 74 8.32 10.60 -1.19
N TYR A 75 8.43 9.30 -1.15
CA TYR A 75 7.76 8.41 -2.11
C TYR A 75 6.31 8.13 -1.71
N ALA A 76 5.41 8.27 -2.66
CA ALA A 76 3.99 7.99 -2.47
C ALA A 76 3.69 6.51 -2.72
N ASN A 77 2.91 5.89 -1.83
CA ASN A 77 2.47 4.49 -2.00
C ASN A 77 1.66 4.27 -3.27
N LEU A 78 0.91 5.30 -3.71
CA LEU A 78 0.06 5.26 -4.90
C LEU A 78 0.86 5.12 -6.19
N THR A 79 1.89 5.96 -6.35
CA THR A 79 2.65 6.09 -7.60
C THR A 79 3.96 5.34 -7.58
N ALA A 80 4.46 4.98 -6.38
CA ALA A 80 5.83 4.50 -6.15
C ALA A 80 6.91 5.50 -6.60
N GLN A 81 6.56 6.78 -6.72
CA GLN A 81 7.42 7.89 -7.12
C GLN A 81 7.40 8.99 -6.04
N PRO A 82 8.36 9.91 -6.04
CA PRO A 82 8.29 11.08 -5.19
C PRO A 82 6.97 11.84 -5.35
N TYR A 83 6.47 12.41 -4.25
CA TYR A 83 5.28 13.25 -4.29
C TYR A 83 5.53 14.49 -5.13
N GLU A 84 4.62 14.73 -6.07
CA GLU A 84 4.59 15.92 -6.91
C GLU A 84 3.15 16.44 -7.06
N GLY A 85 2.99 17.76 -7.25
CA GLY A 85 1.70 18.36 -7.58
C GLY A 85 0.70 18.36 -6.41
N ASP A 86 -0.46 17.76 -6.59
CA ASP A 86 -1.57 17.78 -5.63
C ASP A 86 -1.40 16.72 -4.53
N PHE A 87 -0.78 17.14 -3.41
CA PHE A 87 -0.54 16.26 -2.26
C PHE A 87 -1.83 15.77 -1.61
N ALA A 88 -2.85 16.63 -1.50
CA ALA A 88 -4.12 16.27 -0.88
C ALA A 88 -4.82 15.16 -1.66
N HIS A 89 -4.89 15.30 -2.96
CA HIS A 89 -5.46 14.30 -3.85
C HIS A 89 -4.70 12.98 -3.79
N THR A 90 -3.35 13.01 -3.92
CA THR A 90 -2.51 11.81 -3.87
C THR A 90 -2.65 11.06 -2.55
N LEU A 91 -2.66 11.78 -1.41
CA LEU A 91 -2.84 11.18 -0.09
C LEU A 91 -4.21 10.53 0.07
N ALA A 92 -5.27 11.18 -0.41
CA ALA A 92 -6.62 10.62 -0.37
C ALA A 92 -6.75 9.36 -1.23
N LEU A 93 -6.21 9.37 -2.45
CA LEU A 93 -6.24 8.22 -3.33
C LEU A 93 -5.51 7.00 -2.76
N GLN A 94 -4.50 7.18 -1.91
CA GLN A 94 -3.80 6.07 -1.25
C GLN A 94 -4.72 5.24 -0.35
N MET A 95 -5.78 5.82 0.23
CA MET A 95 -6.74 5.09 1.05
C MET A 95 -7.48 4.00 0.27
N ARG A 96 -7.76 4.25 -1.00
CA ARG A 96 -8.56 3.38 -1.88
C ARG A 96 -7.77 2.67 -2.96
N SER A 97 -6.44 2.75 -2.89
CA SER A 97 -5.53 2.21 -3.91
C SER A 97 -4.43 1.34 -3.28
N PRO A 98 -3.92 0.34 -4.01
CA PRO A 98 -2.88 -0.54 -3.49
C PRO A 98 -1.59 0.20 -3.10
N VAL A 99 -0.97 -0.25 -2.03
CA VAL A 99 0.40 0.14 -1.65
C VAL A 99 1.39 -0.56 -2.58
N ARG A 100 2.18 0.20 -3.31
CA ARG A 100 3.14 -0.29 -4.32
C ARG A 100 4.55 -0.40 -3.72
N PHE A 101 4.70 -1.07 -2.57
CA PHE A 101 5.95 -1.09 -1.81
C PHE A 101 7.13 -1.65 -2.59
N THR A 102 6.94 -2.77 -3.30
CA THR A 102 7.99 -3.36 -4.15
C THR A 102 8.50 -2.38 -5.20
N ALA A 103 7.58 -1.70 -5.90
CA ALA A 103 7.94 -0.70 -6.90
C ALA A 103 8.63 0.52 -6.27
N THR A 104 8.18 0.93 -5.07
CA THR A 104 8.79 2.03 -4.33
C THR A 104 10.26 1.74 -4.01
N VAL A 105 10.54 0.56 -3.46
CA VAL A 105 11.92 0.14 -3.16
C VAL A 105 12.77 0.05 -4.42
N ALA A 106 12.23 -0.52 -5.51
CA ALA A 106 12.93 -0.61 -6.79
C ALA A 106 13.26 0.78 -7.36
N ASN A 107 12.32 1.72 -7.31
CA ASN A 107 12.52 3.08 -7.78
C ASN A 107 13.54 3.86 -6.92
N MET A 108 13.51 3.67 -5.60
CA MET A 108 14.53 4.24 -4.70
C MET A 108 15.93 3.70 -5.03
N ARG A 109 16.08 2.39 -5.23
CA ARG A 109 17.35 1.78 -5.64
C ARG A 109 17.82 2.33 -6.99
N ALA A 110 16.93 2.46 -7.98
CA ALA A 110 17.24 3.06 -9.27
C ALA A 110 17.67 4.53 -9.16
N ALA A 111 17.18 5.24 -8.16
CA ALA A 111 17.59 6.61 -7.83
C ALA A 111 18.91 6.70 -7.02
N GLY A 112 19.57 5.56 -6.78
CA GLY A 112 20.87 5.50 -6.08
C GLY A 112 20.78 5.31 -4.57
N VAL A 113 19.61 4.97 -4.01
CA VAL A 113 19.47 4.63 -2.59
C VAL A 113 20.00 3.21 -2.37
N ASP A 114 21.04 3.06 -1.56
CA ASP A 114 21.68 1.79 -1.21
C ASP A 114 21.41 1.35 0.25
N THR A 115 21.01 2.27 1.10
CA THR A 115 20.78 2.03 2.52
C THR A 115 19.35 2.37 2.92
N PHE A 116 18.68 1.42 3.57
CA PHE A 116 17.32 1.57 4.08
C PHE A 116 17.32 1.44 5.60
N VAL A 117 16.71 2.39 6.28
CA VAL A 117 16.60 2.41 7.74
C VAL A 117 15.12 2.43 8.12
N GLU A 118 14.65 1.38 8.79
CA GLU A 118 13.29 1.35 9.33
C GLU A 118 13.25 2.12 10.65
N VAL A 119 12.42 3.14 10.72
CA VAL A 119 12.23 3.97 11.92
C VAL A 119 10.92 3.59 12.58
N GLY A 120 10.98 2.98 13.76
CA GLY A 120 9.81 2.53 14.52
C GLY A 120 10.02 1.16 15.19
N PRO A 121 9.01 0.64 15.89
CA PRO A 121 9.08 -0.68 16.50
C PRO A 121 8.96 -1.79 15.45
N GLY A 122 9.77 -2.83 15.62
CA GLY A 122 9.74 -4.01 14.75
C GLY A 122 10.70 -3.94 13.56
N LYS A 123 10.60 -4.93 12.66
CA LYS A 123 11.47 -5.11 11.49
C LYS A 123 10.69 -5.62 10.27
N VAL A 124 9.45 -5.18 10.10
CA VAL A 124 8.57 -5.67 9.02
C VAL A 124 9.06 -5.16 7.67
N LEU A 125 9.30 -3.84 7.56
CA LEU A 125 9.75 -3.23 6.30
C LEU A 125 11.17 -3.64 5.97
N THR A 126 12.07 -3.75 6.97
CA THR A 126 13.42 -4.29 6.81
C THR A 126 13.36 -5.66 6.14
N GLY A 127 12.56 -6.58 6.69
CA GLY A 127 12.41 -7.92 6.12
C GLY A 127 11.77 -7.93 4.72
N LEU A 128 10.96 -6.93 4.35
CA LEU A 128 10.43 -6.80 2.99
C LEU A 128 11.50 -6.30 2.01
N VAL A 129 12.31 -5.33 2.41
CA VAL A 129 13.42 -4.78 1.59
C VAL A 129 14.50 -5.83 1.33
N GLU A 130 14.82 -6.67 2.33
CA GLU A 130 15.82 -7.74 2.21
C GLU A 130 15.40 -8.88 1.28
N ARG A 131 14.08 -9.13 1.16
CA ARG A 131 13.51 -10.20 0.32
C ARG A 131 13.08 -9.75 -1.08
N GLY A 132 13.07 -8.46 -1.35
CA GLY A 132 12.75 -7.85 -2.66
C GLY A 132 13.99 -7.37 -3.34
#